data_c7431769848d491778aa6b7e5f7a3baa
#
_entry.id   c7431769848d491778aa6b7e5f7a3baa
#
_cell.length_a   1.000
_cell.length_b   1.000
_cell.length_c   1.000
_cell.angle_alpha   90.00
_cell.angle_beta   90.00
_cell.angle_gamma   90.00
#
_symmetry.space_group_name_H-M   'P 1'
#
loop_
_entity.id
_entity.type
_entity.pdbx_description
1 polymer ?
#
loop_
_entity_poly.entity_id
_entity_poly.type
_entity_poly.pdbx_seq_one_letter_code
_entity_poly.pdbx_strand_id
1 'polypeptide(L)'
;VRHNIVHGFGIRCDEIYNLAAPSRVRYNKALPVESLKVSILGSINALDTARSEHARILYASTGDIYGTGYRDTSVEAADGCPTHRTLAEGKRAGEALHRAYQYEFGVDARIARIFNTYGSGADLMDQRVVMKMIVAALQNRDIPINGSGEQLRTFCWVEDVVDGLVRLM
;
A
#
# COMPACT_ATOMS: atom_id res chain seq x y z
N VAL A 1 -26.41 5.06 -8.39
CA VAL A 1 -25.89 6.41 -8.14
C VAL A 1 -24.67 6.55 -9.00
N ARG A 2 -24.80 7.21 -10.17
CA ARG A 2 -23.66 7.54 -11.03
C ARG A 2 -22.98 8.77 -10.41
N HIS A 3 -21.99 8.55 -9.58
CA HIS A 3 -21.05 9.63 -9.29
C HIS A 3 -20.25 9.85 -10.57
N ASN A 4 -20.33 11.05 -11.13
CA ASN A 4 -19.38 11.53 -12.13
C ASN A 4 -18.01 11.60 -11.46
N ILE A 5 -17.33 10.48 -11.42
CA ILE A 5 -15.91 10.42 -11.13
C ILE A 5 -15.28 11.17 -12.30
N VAL A 6 -14.46 12.14 -12.01
CA VAL A 6 -13.78 12.99 -12.97
C VAL A 6 -13.22 12.09 -14.07
N HIS A 7 -13.91 12.06 -15.21
CA HIS A 7 -13.43 11.40 -16.41
C HIS A 7 -12.08 12.00 -16.72
N GLY A 8 -11.11 11.16 -16.80
CA GLY A 8 -9.70 11.33 -16.90
C GLY A 8 -9.21 12.72 -17.28
N PHE A 9 -8.15 13.14 -16.67
CA PHE A 9 -7.44 14.40 -16.96
C PHE A 9 -6.96 14.54 -18.42
N GLY A 10 -7.54 13.82 -19.37
CA GLY A 10 -7.10 13.77 -20.77
C GLY A 10 -5.65 13.28 -20.93
N ILE A 11 -5.13 12.60 -19.93
CA ILE A 11 -3.77 12.04 -19.93
C ILE A 11 -3.83 10.68 -20.59
N ARG A 12 -3.27 10.58 -21.78
CA ARG A 12 -3.03 9.29 -22.41
C ARG A 12 -1.87 8.59 -21.69
N CYS A 13 -2.05 7.34 -21.34
CA CYS A 13 -1.02 6.53 -20.70
C CYS A 13 -1.20 5.05 -21.08
N ASP A 14 -0.09 4.35 -21.14
CA ASP A 14 -0.06 2.90 -21.40
C ASP A 14 0.05 2.11 -20.10
N GLU A 15 0.57 2.77 -19.04
CA GLU A 15 0.83 2.14 -17.75
C GLU A 15 0.48 3.09 -16.59
N ILE A 16 -0.15 2.53 -15.56
CA ILE A 16 -0.54 3.24 -14.34
C ILE A 16 0.04 2.53 -13.12
N TYR A 17 0.88 3.21 -12.35
CA TYR A 17 1.35 2.74 -11.04
C TYR A 17 0.51 3.39 -9.93
N ASN A 18 -0.48 2.69 -9.44
CA ASN A 18 -1.31 3.17 -8.33
C ASN A 18 -0.61 2.93 -6.99
N LEU A 19 0.25 3.86 -6.60
CA LEU A 19 1.00 3.85 -5.34
C LEU A 19 0.33 4.70 -4.25
N ALA A 20 -0.75 5.39 -4.58
CA ALA A 20 -1.39 6.36 -3.69
C ALA A 20 -2.07 5.68 -2.49
N ALA A 21 -1.60 5.99 -1.30
CA ALA A 21 -2.27 5.66 -0.05
C ALA A 21 -1.70 6.50 1.11
N PRO A 22 -2.50 6.84 2.11
CA PRO A 22 -2.00 7.43 3.34
C PRO A 22 -1.26 6.36 4.15
N SER A 23 0.08 6.30 4.02
CA SER A 23 0.91 5.25 4.62
C SER A 23 1.33 5.51 6.07
N ARG A 24 1.12 6.74 6.59
CA ARG A 24 1.50 7.09 7.96
C ARG A 24 0.47 6.56 8.97
N VAL A 25 0.90 5.72 9.90
CA VAL A 25 0.04 5.11 10.94
C VAL A 25 -0.73 6.19 11.73
N ARG A 26 -0.06 7.32 12.07
CA ARG A 26 -0.69 8.42 12.80
C ARG A 26 -1.87 9.03 12.02
N TYR A 27 -1.72 9.18 10.71
CA TYR A 27 -2.79 9.70 9.85
C TYR A 27 -3.98 8.72 9.80
N ASN A 28 -3.71 7.45 9.58
CA ASN A 28 -4.76 6.43 9.52
C ASN A 28 -5.55 6.29 10.81
N LYS A 29 -4.89 6.47 11.96
CA LYS A 29 -5.57 6.48 13.28
C LYS A 29 -6.41 7.73 13.50
N ALA A 30 -5.93 8.89 13.05
CA ALA A 30 -6.62 10.16 13.25
C ALA A 30 -7.82 10.35 12.28
N LEU A 31 -7.69 9.85 11.04
CA LEU A 31 -8.66 10.06 9.96
C LEU A 31 -8.99 8.73 9.24
N PRO A 32 -9.57 7.74 9.94
CA PRO A 32 -9.80 6.41 9.38
C PRO A 32 -10.75 6.41 8.18
N VAL A 33 -11.78 7.23 8.22
CA VAL A 33 -12.75 7.36 7.11
C VAL A 33 -12.09 7.92 5.86
N GLU A 34 -11.28 8.97 6.01
CA GLU A 34 -10.56 9.56 4.87
C GLU A 34 -9.52 8.60 4.30
N SER A 35 -8.85 7.81 5.14
CA SER A 35 -7.94 6.77 4.70
C SER A 35 -8.62 5.71 3.84
N LEU A 36 -9.81 5.28 4.22
CA LEU A 36 -10.61 4.34 3.43
C LEU A 36 -11.08 4.97 2.12
N LYS A 37 -11.59 6.21 2.16
CA LYS A 37 -12.00 6.93 0.94
C LYS A 37 -10.85 7.07 -0.06
N VAL A 38 -9.67 7.47 0.38
CA VAL A 38 -8.49 7.57 -0.51
C VAL A 38 -8.17 6.22 -1.13
N SER A 39 -8.17 5.15 -0.35
CA SER A 39 -7.86 3.80 -0.86
C SER A 39 -8.91 3.31 -1.85
N ILE A 40 -10.19 3.47 -1.57
CA ILE A 40 -11.29 2.93 -2.37
C ILE A 40 -11.57 3.81 -3.59
N LEU A 41 -11.84 5.10 -3.37
CA LEU A 41 -12.17 6.03 -4.46
C LEU A 41 -10.95 6.27 -5.37
N GLY A 42 -9.75 6.35 -4.79
CA GLY A 42 -8.52 6.45 -5.56
C GLY A 42 -8.29 5.23 -6.45
N SER A 43 -8.61 4.02 -5.95
CA SER A 43 -8.54 2.80 -6.78
C SER A 43 -9.58 2.80 -7.89
N ILE A 44 -10.81 3.22 -7.63
CA ILE A 44 -11.86 3.32 -8.64
C ILE A 44 -11.45 4.31 -9.73
N ASN A 45 -10.97 5.51 -9.37
CA ASN A 45 -10.53 6.51 -10.33
C ASN A 45 -9.38 6.01 -11.22
N ALA A 46 -8.39 5.33 -10.62
CA ALA A 46 -7.27 4.78 -11.37
C ALA A 46 -7.70 3.63 -12.30
N LEU A 47 -8.64 2.79 -11.87
CA LEU A 47 -9.18 1.69 -12.68
C LEU A 47 -10.08 2.20 -13.82
N ASP A 48 -10.89 3.23 -13.58
CA ASP A 48 -11.68 3.86 -14.65
C ASP A 48 -10.78 4.49 -15.70
N THR A 49 -9.67 5.11 -15.28
CA THR A 49 -8.65 5.62 -16.19
C THR A 49 -7.99 4.50 -16.97
N ALA A 50 -7.56 3.43 -16.29
CA ALA A 50 -6.95 2.27 -16.95
C ALA A 50 -7.88 1.65 -18.00
N ARG A 51 -9.16 1.56 -17.69
CA ARG A 51 -10.19 1.06 -18.60
C ARG A 51 -10.37 1.98 -19.82
N SER A 52 -10.47 3.28 -19.61
CA SER A 52 -10.70 4.24 -20.72
C SER A 52 -9.51 4.37 -21.65
N GLU A 53 -8.30 4.29 -21.12
CA GLU A 53 -7.06 4.43 -21.88
C GLU A 53 -6.53 3.08 -22.38
N HIS A 54 -7.19 1.97 -22.06
CA HIS A 54 -6.69 0.60 -22.33
C HIS A 54 -5.31 0.36 -21.71
N ALA A 55 -5.02 1.04 -20.61
CA ALA A 55 -3.74 0.99 -19.93
C ALA A 55 -3.65 -0.21 -18.98
N ARG A 56 -2.45 -0.72 -18.80
CA ARG A 56 -2.12 -1.65 -17.74
C ARG A 56 -2.05 -0.92 -16.39
N ILE A 57 -2.52 -1.55 -15.31
CA ILE A 57 -2.45 -0.93 -13.98
C ILE A 57 -1.82 -1.85 -12.96
N LEU A 58 -0.83 -1.34 -12.21
CA LEU A 58 -0.25 -1.98 -11.06
C LEU A 58 -0.75 -1.32 -9.76
N TYR A 59 -1.30 -2.12 -8.87
CA TYR A 59 -1.76 -1.70 -7.55
C TYR A 59 -0.75 -2.06 -6.47
N ALA A 60 -0.23 -1.06 -5.77
CA ALA A 60 0.60 -1.26 -4.59
C ALA A 60 -0.28 -1.60 -3.38
N SER A 61 -0.42 -2.87 -3.08
CA SER A 61 -1.01 -3.39 -1.86
C SER A 61 0.03 -3.49 -0.75
N THR A 62 -0.30 -4.12 0.36
CA THR A 62 0.56 -4.25 1.54
C THR A 62 0.58 -5.66 2.11
N GLY A 63 1.71 -6.07 2.69
CA GLY A 63 1.79 -7.29 3.48
C GLY A 63 0.92 -7.28 4.75
N ASP A 64 0.46 -6.10 5.22
CA ASP A 64 -0.37 -5.98 6.43
C ASP A 64 -1.74 -6.68 6.29
N ILE A 65 -2.18 -6.97 5.07
CA ILE A 65 -3.42 -7.74 4.85
C ILE A 65 -3.33 -9.19 5.33
N TYR A 66 -2.13 -9.74 5.51
CA TYR A 66 -1.95 -11.06 6.11
C TYR A 66 -2.14 -11.07 7.64
N GLY A 67 -2.33 -9.91 8.26
CA GLY A 67 -2.52 -9.79 9.71
C GLY A 67 -1.22 -9.87 10.51
N THR A 68 -1.33 -10.18 11.80
CA THR A 68 -0.19 -10.22 12.73
C THR A 68 0.59 -11.54 12.70
N GLY A 69 0.05 -12.56 12.05
CA GLY A 69 0.64 -13.90 12.00
C GLY A 69 1.35 -14.18 10.68
N TYR A 70 2.46 -13.49 10.39
CA TYR A 70 3.26 -13.76 9.16
C TYR A 70 3.84 -15.19 9.06
N ARG A 71 3.63 -16.03 10.06
CA ARG A 71 4.10 -17.42 10.05
C ARG A 71 3.18 -18.37 9.30
N ASP A 72 1.93 -17.97 9.08
CA ASP A 72 0.97 -18.77 8.34
C ASP A 72 0.33 -17.89 7.25
N THR A 73 0.81 -18.04 6.02
CA THR A 73 0.30 -17.33 4.85
C THR A 73 -1.12 -17.78 4.46
N SER A 74 -1.65 -18.80 5.12
CA SER A 74 -2.99 -19.35 4.87
C SER A 74 -4.07 -18.66 5.70
N VAL A 75 -3.71 -17.93 6.75
CA VAL A 75 -4.69 -17.27 7.63
C VAL A 75 -4.89 -15.83 7.17
N GLU A 76 -5.83 -15.62 6.29
CA GLU A 76 -6.49 -14.33 6.14
C GLU A 76 -7.17 -14.02 7.48
N ALA A 77 -6.60 -13.09 8.23
CA ALA A 77 -7.07 -12.79 9.58
C ALA A 77 -8.57 -12.45 9.56
N ALA A 78 -9.37 -13.34 10.09
CA ALA A 78 -10.83 -13.27 10.13
C ALA A 78 -11.37 -12.28 11.18
N ASP A 79 -10.49 -11.74 12.01
CA ASP A 79 -10.90 -10.91 13.13
C ASP A 79 -11.15 -9.48 12.69
N GLY A 80 -12.39 -9.08 12.77
CA GLY A 80 -13.00 -7.77 12.49
C GLY A 80 -12.06 -6.58 12.23
N CYS A 81 -12.53 -5.57 11.56
CA CYS A 81 -11.73 -4.39 11.17
C CYS A 81 -11.56 -3.40 12.34
N PRO A 82 -10.56 -3.52 13.21
CA PRO A 82 -10.29 -2.47 14.18
C PRO A 82 -9.82 -1.21 13.45
N THR A 83 -10.24 -0.05 13.93
CA THR A 83 -9.95 1.25 13.31
C THR A 83 -8.47 1.52 13.03
N HIS A 84 -7.56 0.85 13.75
CA HIS A 84 -6.12 0.96 13.52
C HIS A 84 -5.61 0.16 12.30
N ARG A 85 -6.46 -0.66 11.67
CA ARG A 85 -6.14 -1.44 10.47
C ARG A 85 -6.74 -0.88 9.19
N THR A 86 -7.29 0.33 9.22
CA THR A 86 -7.95 0.94 8.05
C THR A 86 -7.12 0.94 6.77
N LEU A 87 -5.79 1.08 6.88
CA LEU A 87 -4.92 0.96 5.71
C LEU A 87 -4.98 -0.43 5.09
N ALA A 88 -4.85 -1.48 5.91
CA ALA A 88 -4.88 -2.87 5.43
C ALA A 88 -6.22 -3.21 4.78
N GLU A 89 -7.33 -2.81 5.43
CA GLU A 89 -8.68 -3.06 4.89
C GLU A 89 -8.96 -2.21 3.64
N GLY A 90 -8.50 -0.96 3.58
CA GLY A 90 -8.58 -0.16 2.38
C GLY A 90 -7.80 -0.77 1.21
N LYS A 91 -6.61 -1.33 1.49
CA LYS A 91 -5.80 -2.05 0.49
C LYS A 91 -6.46 -3.35 0.06
N ARG A 92 -7.06 -4.11 0.99
CA ARG A 92 -7.83 -5.32 0.67
C ARG A 92 -9.02 -5.02 -0.24
N ALA A 93 -9.78 -3.96 0.06
CA ALA A 93 -10.86 -3.49 -0.80
C ALA A 93 -10.36 -3.07 -2.18
N GLY A 94 -9.22 -2.40 -2.25
CA GLY A 94 -8.55 -2.06 -3.50
C GLY A 94 -8.18 -3.30 -4.32
N GLU A 95 -7.63 -4.36 -3.71
CA GLU A 95 -7.36 -5.62 -4.40
C GLU A 95 -8.63 -6.24 -4.99
N ALA A 96 -9.72 -6.24 -4.21
CA ALA A 96 -11.00 -6.76 -4.67
C ALA A 96 -11.53 -5.97 -5.88
N LEU A 97 -11.43 -4.63 -5.86
CA LEU A 97 -11.78 -3.77 -7.00
C LEU A 97 -10.95 -4.08 -8.24
N HIS A 98 -9.61 -4.21 -8.12
CA HIS A 98 -8.75 -4.53 -9.26
C HIS A 98 -9.10 -5.88 -9.89
N ARG A 99 -9.39 -6.90 -9.08
CA ARG A 99 -9.84 -8.21 -9.57
C ARG A 99 -11.22 -8.14 -10.24
N ALA A 100 -12.15 -7.35 -9.68
CA ALA A 100 -13.47 -7.16 -10.26
C ALA A 100 -13.40 -6.47 -11.63
N TYR A 101 -12.59 -5.42 -11.77
CA TYR A 101 -12.38 -4.73 -13.05
C TYR A 101 -11.68 -5.61 -14.08
N GLN A 102 -10.74 -6.45 -13.65
CA GLN A 102 -10.11 -7.44 -14.52
C GLN A 102 -11.15 -8.44 -15.05
N TYR A 103 -12.00 -8.95 -14.18
CA TYR A 103 -13.03 -9.92 -14.55
C TYR A 103 -14.13 -9.32 -15.43
N GLU A 104 -14.66 -8.16 -15.05
CA GLU A 104 -15.84 -7.56 -15.70
C GLU A 104 -15.49 -6.79 -16.99
N PHE A 105 -14.36 -6.08 -16.98
CA PHE A 105 -13.98 -5.17 -18.04
C PHE A 105 -12.70 -5.54 -18.78
N GLY A 106 -12.02 -6.62 -18.40
CA GLY A 106 -10.78 -7.07 -19.03
C GLY A 106 -9.56 -6.16 -18.79
N VAL A 107 -9.59 -5.31 -17.76
CA VAL A 107 -8.46 -4.44 -17.40
C VAL A 107 -7.26 -5.29 -17.02
N ASP A 108 -6.07 -5.05 -17.63
CA ASP A 108 -4.82 -5.73 -17.25
C ASP A 108 -4.33 -5.18 -15.90
N ALA A 109 -4.92 -5.70 -14.81
CA ALA A 109 -4.65 -5.27 -13.44
C ALA A 109 -3.67 -6.23 -12.74
N ARG A 110 -2.61 -5.67 -12.16
CA ARG A 110 -1.58 -6.37 -11.41
C ARG A 110 -1.52 -5.88 -9.97
N ILE A 111 -1.28 -6.78 -9.04
CA ILE A 111 -1.31 -6.48 -7.61
C ILE A 111 0.02 -6.89 -6.99
N ALA A 112 0.72 -5.94 -6.36
CA ALA A 112 1.94 -6.19 -5.61
C ALA A 112 1.71 -5.93 -4.11
N ARG A 113 1.86 -6.95 -3.27
CA ARG A 113 1.83 -6.83 -1.81
C ARG A 113 3.22 -6.47 -1.30
N ILE A 114 3.44 -5.17 -1.08
CA ILE A 114 4.73 -4.64 -0.67
C ILE A 114 4.87 -4.79 0.85
N PHE A 115 6.02 -5.29 1.29
CA PHE A 115 6.40 -5.39 2.69
C PHE A 115 7.19 -4.17 3.16
N ASN A 116 7.85 -4.23 4.33
CA ASN A 116 8.58 -3.08 4.84
C ASN A 116 9.74 -2.74 3.93
N THR A 117 9.64 -1.60 3.28
CA THR A 117 10.66 -1.08 2.38
C THR A 117 11.47 -0.01 3.08
N TYR A 118 12.80 -0.03 2.88
CA TYR A 118 13.73 0.96 3.38
C TYR A 118 14.73 1.35 2.30
N GLY A 119 15.37 2.50 2.46
CA GLY A 119 16.40 2.94 1.52
C GLY A 119 16.49 4.43 1.34
N SER A 120 17.18 4.84 0.27
CA SER A 120 17.38 6.24 -0.10
C SER A 120 16.04 6.97 -0.31
N GLY A 121 16.02 8.26 -0.01
CA GLY A 121 14.82 9.09 -0.11
C GLY A 121 13.82 8.94 1.04
N ALA A 122 14.11 8.10 2.05
CA ALA A 122 13.27 7.98 3.23
C ALA A 122 13.30 9.29 4.06
N ASP A 123 12.14 9.69 4.58
CA ASP A 123 12.01 10.85 5.45
C ASP A 123 12.73 10.57 6.78
N LEU A 124 13.71 11.42 7.15
CA LEU A 124 14.45 11.31 8.43
C LEU A 124 13.54 11.43 9.65
N MET A 125 12.38 12.04 9.50
CA MET A 125 11.36 12.13 10.56
C MET A 125 10.41 10.92 10.59
N ASP A 126 10.64 9.92 9.73
CA ASP A 126 9.85 8.71 9.70
C ASP A 126 10.01 7.93 11.02
N GLN A 127 8.88 7.62 11.63
CA GLN A 127 8.83 6.93 12.91
C GLN A 127 8.91 5.39 12.77
N ARG A 128 9.10 4.87 11.56
CA ARG A 128 9.28 3.44 11.33
C ARG A 128 10.64 2.97 11.83
N VAL A 129 10.72 1.70 12.21
CA VAL A 129 11.83 1.14 12.99
C VAL A 129 13.20 1.37 12.37
N VAL A 130 13.39 1.11 11.07
CA VAL A 130 14.69 1.25 10.39
C VAL A 130 15.18 2.68 10.45
N MET A 131 14.33 3.67 10.11
CA MET A 131 14.73 5.08 10.15
C MET A 131 15.00 5.57 11.56
N LYS A 132 14.21 5.16 12.54
CA LYS A 132 14.50 5.47 13.96
C LYS A 132 15.86 4.96 14.41
N MET A 133 16.17 3.71 14.06
CA MET A 133 17.46 3.10 14.42
C MET A 133 18.61 3.82 13.74
N ILE A 134 18.52 4.11 12.44
CA ILE A 134 19.55 4.83 11.68
C ILE A 134 19.77 6.22 12.29
N VAL A 135 18.70 6.99 12.51
CA VAL A 135 18.83 8.35 13.06
C VAL A 135 19.41 8.33 14.48
N ALA A 136 19.01 7.39 15.33
CA ALA A 136 19.57 7.25 16.67
C ALA A 136 21.06 6.92 16.62
N ALA A 137 21.47 5.97 15.78
CA ALA A 137 22.88 5.60 15.60
C ALA A 137 23.73 6.77 15.07
N LEU A 138 23.25 7.48 14.05
CA LEU A 138 23.96 8.65 13.50
C LEU A 138 24.09 9.80 14.50
N GLN A 139 23.18 9.90 15.45
CA GLN A 139 23.19 10.92 16.51
C GLN A 139 23.87 10.43 17.79
N ASN A 140 24.48 9.26 17.77
CA ASN A 140 25.11 8.61 18.91
C ASN A 140 24.17 8.54 20.15
N ARG A 141 22.91 8.21 19.90
CA ARG A 141 21.87 8.01 20.91
C ARG A 141 21.51 6.53 21.03
N ASP A 142 20.92 6.14 22.15
CA ASP A 142 20.43 4.80 22.35
C ASP A 142 19.40 4.42 21.27
N ILE A 143 19.54 3.20 20.73
CA ILE A 143 18.64 2.68 19.73
C ILE A 143 17.34 2.21 20.42
N PRO A 144 16.18 2.82 20.12
CA PRO A 144 14.94 2.47 20.78
C PRO A 144 14.41 1.13 20.30
N ILE A 145 14.18 0.21 21.22
CA ILE A 145 13.51 -1.06 20.96
C ILE A 145 12.13 -1.02 21.58
N ASN A 146 11.08 -1.25 20.79
CA ASN A 146 9.71 -1.29 21.27
C ASN A 146 9.32 -2.73 21.66
N GLY A 147 8.77 -2.92 22.85
CA GLY A 147 8.41 -4.23 23.39
C GLY A 147 9.63 -5.08 23.75
N SER A 148 9.56 -6.40 23.58
CA SER A 148 10.63 -7.35 23.93
C SER A 148 11.81 -7.36 22.95
N GLY A 149 11.67 -6.76 21.76
CA GLY A 149 12.67 -6.85 20.71
C GLY A 149 12.66 -8.16 19.90
N GLU A 150 11.78 -9.09 20.22
CA GLU A 150 11.68 -10.40 19.54
C GLU A 150 10.83 -10.37 18.25
N GLN A 151 10.33 -9.20 17.86
CA GLN A 151 9.47 -9.05 16.69
C GLN A 151 10.27 -9.34 15.41
N LEU A 152 9.82 -10.33 14.66
CA LEU A 152 10.34 -10.60 13.32
C LEU A 152 9.68 -9.67 12.28
N ARG A 153 10.48 -9.13 11.39
CA ARG A 153 10.02 -8.29 10.27
C ARG A 153 10.82 -8.61 9.03
N THR A 154 10.15 -8.61 7.90
CA THR A 154 10.78 -8.70 6.58
C THR A 154 11.06 -7.30 6.06
N PHE A 155 12.26 -7.06 5.58
CA PHE A 155 12.66 -5.79 4.98
C PHE A 155 13.17 -6.03 3.56
N CYS A 156 12.89 -5.07 2.68
CA CYS A 156 13.39 -5.06 1.31
C CYS A 156 14.02 -3.70 0.99
N TRP A 157 15.12 -3.69 0.28
CA TRP A 157 15.74 -2.46 -0.20
C TRP A 157 14.86 -1.81 -1.27
N VAL A 158 14.77 -0.47 -1.26
CA VAL A 158 13.82 0.25 -2.11
C VAL A 158 14.05 0.01 -3.61
N GLU A 159 15.31 -0.07 -4.04
CA GLU A 159 15.63 -0.30 -5.44
C GLU A 159 15.23 -1.70 -5.90
N ASP A 160 15.35 -2.72 -5.04
CA ASP A 160 14.87 -4.09 -5.33
C ASP A 160 13.34 -4.11 -5.45
N VAL A 161 12.64 -3.34 -4.59
CA VAL A 161 11.19 -3.19 -4.70
C VAL A 161 10.81 -2.52 -6.02
N VAL A 162 11.50 -1.45 -6.40
CA VAL A 162 11.25 -0.73 -7.66
C VAL A 162 11.50 -1.64 -8.87
N ASP A 163 12.63 -2.35 -8.91
CA ASP A 163 12.93 -3.30 -9.98
C ASP A 163 11.85 -4.39 -10.07
N GLY A 164 11.42 -4.93 -8.93
CA GLY A 164 10.34 -5.91 -8.87
C GLY A 164 9.01 -5.37 -9.41
N LEU A 165 8.64 -4.12 -9.07
CA LEU A 165 7.42 -3.48 -9.56
C LEU A 165 7.48 -3.22 -11.08
N VAL A 166 8.64 -2.77 -11.59
CA VAL A 166 8.85 -2.53 -13.02
C VAL A 166 8.77 -3.85 -13.80
N ARG A 167 9.36 -4.93 -13.31
CA ARG A 167 9.27 -6.26 -13.93
C ARG A 167 7.87 -6.87 -13.86
N LEU A 168 7.13 -6.55 -12.83
CA LEU A 168 5.75 -7.00 -12.68
C LEU A 168 4.83 -6.25 -13.64
N MET A 169 5.11 -4.98 -13.97
CA MET A 169 4.40 -4.17 -14.94
C MET A 169 4.70 -4.60 -16.37
#